data_dd3c61e8706b54ae3e7661397611e57b
#
_entry.id   dd3c61e8706b54ae3e7661397611e57b
#
_cell.length_a   1.000
_cell.length_b   1.000
_cell.length_c   1.000
_cell.angle_alpha   90.00
_cell.angle_beta   90.00
_cell.angle_gamma   90.00
#
_symmetry.space_group_name_H-M   'P 1'
#
loop_
_entity.id
_entity.type
_entity.pdbx_description
1 polymer ?
#
loop_
_entity_poly.entity_id
_entity_poly.type
_entity_poly.pdbx_seq_one_letter_code
_entity_poly.pdbx_strand_id
1 'polypeptide(L)'
;MLIGSRANFMFLVHNESVGSSFTSPRPFRVNAGAVHCYTLSPDGNTKYLSELETGSEVLILNSKGKARRAAIGRCKIEKRPMLLIKAKVGNEIGGIIAQDAETIRFVKSNGKLVSVTHLKKGDSVLAFSKEASGRHFGMEVADEYILEK
;
A
#
# COMPACT_ATOMS: atom_id res chain seq x y z
N MET A 1 -3.63 -3.73 3.09
CA MET A 1 -3.40 -3.87 1.64
C MET A 1 -1.94 -3.56 1.33
N LEU A 2 -1.38 -4.17 0.29
CA LEU A 2 -0.07 -3.79 -0.26
C LEU A 2 -0.25 -2.64 -1.24
N ILE A 3 0.45 -1.53 -1.01
CA ILE A 3 0.33 -0.31 -1.80
C ILE A 3 1.70 0.35 -1.94
N GLY A 4 2.04 0.80 -3.15
CA GLY A 4 3.31 1.48 -3.41
C GLY A 4 3.28 2.32 -4.69
N SER A 5 4.19 3.27 -4.79
CA SER A 5 4.40 4.05 -6.02
C SER A 5 5.09 3.22 -7.11
N ARG A 6 5.69 2.07 -6.74
CA ARG A 6 6.31 1.10 -7.64
C ARG A 6 5.66 -0.27 -7.49
N ALA A 7 5.49 -0.98 -8.59
CA ALA A 7 4.86 -2.31 -8.61
C ALA A 7 5.67 -3.38 -7.86
N ASN A 8 6.98 -3.23 -7.79
CA ASN A 8 7.91 -4.15 -7.12
C ASN A 8 8.24 -3.75 -5.67
N PHE A 9 7.71 -2.65 -5.16
CA PHE A 9 7.91 -2.22 -3.77
C PHE A 9 6.63 -1.64 -3.20
N MET A 10 5.99 -2.36 -2.27
CA MET A 10 4.70 -1.99 -1.70
C MET A 10 4.73 -2.07 -0.17
N PHE A 11 4.15 -1.09 0.48
CA PHE A 11 3.99 -1.01 1.94
C PHE A 11 2.74 -1.75 2.38
N LEU A 12 2.77 -2.35 3.56
CA LEU A 12 1.56 -2.91 4.18
C LEU A 12 0.78 -1.81 4.89
N VAL A 13 -0.21 -1.26 4.18
CA VAL A 13 -1.13 -0.24 4.71
C VAL A 13 -2.22 -0.93 5.52
N HIS A 14 -2.41 -0.48 6.77
CA HIS A 14 -3.42 -1.00 7.67
C HIS A 14 -4.82 -0.47 7.32
N ASN A 15 -5.86 -1.21 7.71
CA ASN A 15 -7.23 -0.69 7.63
C ASN A 15 -7.48 0.35 8.76
N GLU A 16 -8.57 1.09 8.66
CA GLU A 16 -8.93 2.11 9.64
C GLU A 16 -9.68 1.51 10.87
N SER A 17 -9.32 0.28 11.31
CA SER A 17 -9.94 -0.36 12.48
C SER A 17 -9.55 0.28 13.81
N VAL A 18 -8.49 1.09 13.81
CA VAL A 18 -8.11 1.89 14.97
C VAL A 18 -8.51 3.33 14.69
N GLY A 19 -9.44 3.83 15.51
CA GLY A 19 -9.87 5.22 15.42
C GLY A 19 -8.80 6.22 15.89
N SER A 20 -9.19 7.48 15.93
CA SER A 20 -8.44 8.58 16.55
C SER A 20 -9.37 9.35 17.47
N SER A 21 -8.86 10.41 18.14
CA SER A 21 -9.68 11.32 18.95
C SER A 21 -10.85 11.96 18.18
N PHE A 22 -10.75 12.00 16.83
CA PHE A 22 -11.73 12.66 15.95
C PHE A 22 -12.47 11.70 15.02
N THR A 23 -12.09 10.42 14.99
CA THR A 23 -12.62 9.47 14.00
C THR A 23 -12.91 8.12 14.64
N SER A 24 -14.14 7.65 14.52
CA SER A 24 -14.52 6.30 14.92
C SER A 24 -13.81 5.23 14.10
N PRO A 25 -13.56 4.04 14.66
CA PRO A 25 -13.01 2.91 13.91
C PRO A 25 -13.84 2.54 12.68
N ARG A 26 -13.15 2.23 11.58
CA ARG A 26 -13.75 1.81 10.29
C ARG A 26 -13.05 0.56 9.76
N PRO A 27 -13.32 -0.63 10.33
CA PRO A 27 -12.54 -1.84 10.09
C PRO A 27 -12.59 -2.34 8.64
N PHE A 28 -13.60 -1.92 7.86
CA PHE A 28 -13.75 -2.31 6.45
C PHE A 28 -13.19 -1.28 5.47
N ARG A 29 -12.58 -0.21 5.97
CA ARG A 29 -12.01 0.85 5.15
C ARG A 29 -10.49 0.79 5.14
N VAL A 30 -9.91 0.98 3.96
CA VAL A 30 -8.47 1.27 3.78
C VAL A 30 -8.37 2.59 3.04
N ASN A 31 -7.64 3.55 3.60
CA ASN A 31 -7.19 4.72 2.86
C ASN A 31 -5.89 4.32 2.16
N ALA A 32 -6.01 3.99 0.89
CA ALA A 32 -4.95 3.34 0.15
C ALA A 32 -3.84 4.29 -0.32
N GLY A 33 -4.15 5.58 -0.50
CA GLY A 33 -3.18 6.57 -0.95
C GLY A 33 -3.52 7.18 -2.31
N ALA A 34 -2.49 7.65 -3.03
CA ALA A 34 -2.68 8.34 -4.30
C ALA A 34 -3.18 7.41 -5.40
N VAL A 35 -4.04 7.91 -6.27
CA VAL A 35 -4.74 7.13 -7.31
C VAL A 35 -3.79 6.40 -8.28
N HIS A 36 -2.58 6.90 -8.48
CA HIS A 36 -1.54 6.30 -9.33
C HIS A 36 -0.61 5.33 -8.58
N CYS A 37 -0.82 5.08 -7.29
CA CYS A 37 -0.13 4.00 -6.60
C CYS A 37 -0.66 2.64 -7.07
N TYR A 38 0.25 1.64 -7.01
CA TYR A 38 -0.07 0.25 -7.34
C TYR A 38 -0.61 -0.50 -6.13
N THR A 39 -1.45 -1.48 -6.40
CA THR A 39 -1.82 -2.55 -5.47
C THR A 39 -1.73 -3.91 -6.17
N LEU A 40 -1.60 -4.98 -5.37
CA LEU A 40 -1.53 -6.35 -5.88
C LEU A 40 -2.92 -6.98 -5.88
N SER A 41 -3.30 -7.57 -7.01
CA SER A 41 -4.52 -8.36 -7.19
C SER A 41 -4.28 -9.84 -6.81
N PRO A 42 -5.35 -10.62 -6.55
CA PRO A 42 -5.22 -12.03 -6.15
C PRO A 42 -4.59 -12.96 -7.19
N ASP A 43 -4.60 -12.57 -8.45
CA ASP A 43 -3.99 -13.27 -9.59
C ASP A 43 -2.49 -12.98 -9.75
N GLY A 44 -1.90 -12.15 -8.85
CA GLY A 44 -0.51 -11.74 -8.91
C GLY A 44 -0.24 -10.51 -9.79
N ASN A 45 -1.24 -10.02 -10.52
CA ASN A 45 -1.13 -8.80 -11.31
C ASN A 45 -1.16 -7.55 -10.44
N THR A 46 -0.66 -6.43 -10.96
CA THR A 46 -0.79 -5.12 -10.32
C THR A 46 -1.83 -4.28 -11.03
N LYS A 47 -2.52 -3.46 -10.25
CA LYS A 47 -3.44 -2.43 -10.75
C LYS A 47 -3.08 -1.09 -10.12
N TYR A 48 -3.33 -0.01 -10.84
CA TYR A 48 -3.39 1.30 -10.21
C TYR A 48 -4.62 1.38 -9.29
N LEU A 49 -4.52 2.17 -8.23
CA LEU A 49 -5.68 2.39 -7.34
C LEU A 49 -6.85 3.05 -8.08
N SER A 50 -6.57 3.84 -9.12
CA SER A 50 -7.58 4.46 -9.99
C SER A 50 -8.38 3.47 -10.85
N GLU A 51 -7.85 2.26 -11.07
CA GLU A 51 -8.52 1.19 -11.84
C GLU A 51 -9.46 0.33 -10.99
N LEU A 52 -9.43 0.54 -9.67
CA LEU A 52 -10.27 -0.21 -8.75
C LEU A 52 -11.69 0.34 -8.71
N GLU A 53 -12.66 -0.55 -8.81
CA GLU A 53 -14.08 -0.24 -8.74
C GLU A 53 -14.82 -1.21 -7.82
N THR A 54 -16.10 -0.99 -7.61
CA THR A 54 -16.98 -1.93 -6.87
C THR A 54 -16.93 -3.30 -7.54
N GLY A 55 -16.69 -4.35 -6.75
CA GLY A 55 -16.52 -5.71 -7.24
C GLY A 55 -15.09 -6.11 -7.57
N SER A 56 -14.13 -5.17 -7.73
CA SER A 56 -12.71 -5.51 -7.90
C SER A 56 -12.19 -6.31 -6.72
N GLU A 57 -11.42 -7.36 -7.00
CA GLU A 57 -10.76 -8.15 -5.95
C GLU A 57 -9.38 -7.59 -5.61
N VAL A 58 -9.06 -7.57 -4.32
CA VAL A 58 -7.77 -7.15 -3.78
C VAL A 58 -7.25 -8.15 -2.76
N LEU A 59 -5.94 -8.15 -2.52
CA LEU A 59 -5.31 -8.93 -1.47
C LEU A 59 -5.29 -8.17 -0.14
N ILE A 60 -5.82 -8.81 0.90
CA ILE A 60 -5.69 -8.36 2.28
C ILE A 60 -4.70 -9.27 3.00
N LEU A 61 -3.64 -8.69 3.56
CA LEU A 61 -2.62 -9.42 4.29
C LEU A 61 -2.66 -9.09 5.78
N ASN A 62 -2.34 -10.09 6.59
CA ASN A 62 -2.02 -9.85 8.00
C ASN A 62 -0.52 -9.59 8.20
N SER A 63 -0.11 -9.25 9.42
CA SER A 63 1.30 -8.97 9.76
C SER A 63 2.24 -10.17 9.59
N LYS A 64 1.70 -11.39 9.47
CA LYS A 64 2.46 -12.63 9.22
C LYS A 64 2.55 -12.98 7.73
N GLY A 65 2.06 -12.11 6.84
CA GLY A 65 2.07 -12.32 5.39
C GLY A 65 0.97 -13.26 4.87
N LYS A 66 0.08 -13.78 5.73
CA LYS A 66 -1.05 -14.59 5.25
C LYS A 66 -2.03 -13.70 4.51
N ALA A 67 -2.29 -14.04 3.24
CA ALA A 67 -3.18 -13.32 2.36
C ALA A 67 -4.58 -13.93 2.29
N ARG A 68 -5.57 -13.10 2.03
CA ARG A 68 -6.92 -13.49 1.63
C ARG A 68 -7.46 -12.55 0.56
N ARG A 69 -8.37 -13.01 -0.26
CA ARG A 69 -9.12 -12.20 -1.21
C ARG A 69 -10.20 -11.40 -0.50
N ALA A 70 -10.48 -10.20 -0.99
CA ALA A 70 -11.62 -9.39 -0.58
C ALA A 70 -12.13 -8.59 -1.76
N ALA A 71 -13.46 -8.54 -1.93
CA ALA A 71 -14.08 -7.68 -2.91
C ALA A 71 -14.24 -6.25 -2.38
N ILE A 72 -14.06 -5.27 -3.26
CA ILE A 72 -14.28 -3.86 -2.96
C ILE A 72 -15.78 -3.57 -3.07
N GLY A 73 -16.38 -3.10 -1.99
CA GLY A 73 -17.80 -2.69 -1.97
C GLY A 73 -18.01 -1.26 -2.46
N ARG A 74 -16.98 -0.38 -2.28
CA ARG A 74 -17.05 1.02 -2.71
C ARG A 74 -15.66 1.62 -2.80
N CYS A 75 -15.38 2.34 -3.90
CA CYS A 75 -14.23 3.24 -4.03
C CYS A 75 -14.66 4.69 -3.84
N LYS A 76 -13.80 5.49 -3.22
CA LYS A 76 -13.98 6.92 -3.06
C LYS A 76 -12.68 7.65 -3.37
N ILE A 77 -12.72 8.60 -4.28
CA ILE A 77 -11.59 9.45 -4.66
C ILE A 77 -11.86 10.86 -4.17
N GLU A 78 -10.91 11.43 -3.43
CA GLU A 78 -10.99 12.77 -2.85
C GLU A 78 -9.66 13.49 -3.01
N LYS A 79 -9.69 14.82 -3.14
CA LYS A 79 -8.49 15.66 -3.04
C LYS A 79 -8.13 15.85 -1.56
N ARG A 80 -6.92 15.49 -1.19
CA ARG A 80 -6.41 15.55 0.19
C ARG A 80 -4.94 15.95 0.20
N PRO A 81 -4.44 16.58 1.27
CA PRO A 81 -2.99 16.71 1.50
C PRO A 81 -2.34 15.33 1.55
N MET A 82 -1.19 15.19 0.90
CA MET A 82 -0.49 13.92 0.78
C MET A 82 0.95 14.03 1.24
N LEU A 83 1.50 12.91 1.74
CA LEU A 83 2.90 12.74 2.13
C LEU A 83 3.56 11.73 1.20
N LEU A 84 4.76 12.05 0.71
CA LEU A 84 5.64 11.08 0.07
C LEU A 84 6.52 10.43 1.15
N ILE A 85 6.36 9.13 1.33
CA ILE A 85 7.11 8.32 2.29
C ILE A 85 8.00 7.37 1.51
N LYS A 86 9.31 7.40 1.80
CA LYS A 86 10.32 6.52 1.19
C LYS A 86 10.86 5.54 2.23
N ALA A 87 11.08 4.30 1.83
CA ALA A 87 11.75 3.28 2.62
C ALA A 87 12.77 2.52 1.79
N LYS A 88 13.69 1.85 2.48
CA LYS A 88 14.77 1.05 1.87
C LYS A 88 14.72 -0.38 2.40
N VAL A 89 14.86 -1.35 1.50
CA VAL A 89 15.06 -2.78 1.81
C VAL A 89 16.29 -3.24 1.04
N GLY A 90 17.38 -3.58 1.75
CA GLY A 90 18.64 -3.84 1.07
C GLY A 90 19.10 -2.63 0.26
N ASN A 91 19.28 -2.78 -1.04
CA ASN A 91 19.61 -1.71 -1.99
C ASN A 91 18.38 -1.09 -2.67
N GLU A 92 17.22 -1.72 -2.55
CA GLU A 92 15.97 -1.24 -3.16
C GLU A 92 15.37 -0.09 -2.35
N ILE A 93 14.97 0.97 -3.06
CA ILE A 93 14.26 2.11 -2.50
C ILE A 93 12.87 2.14 -3.11
N GLY A 94 11.85 2.12 -2.27
CA GLY A 94 10.46 2.26 -2.67
C GLY A 94 9.78 3.44 -1.99
N GLY A 95 8.66 3.85 -2.54
CA GLY A 95 7.85 4.95 -2.01
C GLY A 95 6.37 4.63 -2.00
N ILE A 96 5.64 5.42 -1.22
CA ILE A 96 4.18 5.48 -1.22
C ILE A 96 3.76 6.93 -1.03
N ILE A 97 2.71 7.34 -1.73
CA ILE A 97 2.06 8.62 -1.50
C ILE A 97 0.78 8.35 -0.73
N ALA A 98 0.79 8.68 0.55
CA ALA A 98 -0.31 8.44 1.49
C ALA A 98 -0.95 9.76 1.92
N GLN A 99 -2.23 9.75 2.30
CA GLN A 99 -2.87 10.93 2.85
C GLN A 99 -2.18 11.35 4.16
N ASP A 100 -1.97 12.66 4.33
CA ASP A 100 -1.52 13.25 5.59
C ASP A 100 -2.66 13.23 6.60
N ALA A 101 -2.80 12.10 7.29
CA ALA A 101 -3.85 11.90 8.29
C ALA A 101 -3.43 10.85 9.34
N GLU A 102 -3.77 11.11 10.60
CA GLU A 102 -3.43 10.26 11.74
C GLU A 102 -3.99 8.83 11.64
N THR A 103 -5.12 8.67 10.96
CA THR A 103 -5.78 7.36 10.79
C THR A 103 -5.08 6.44 9.80
N ILE A 104 -4.17 6.98 8.97
CA ILE A 104 -3.40 6.20 8.01
C ILE A 104 -2.20 5.59 8.74
N ARG A 105 -2.12 4.28 8.76
CA ARG A 105 -1.12 3.54 9.53
C ARG A 105 -0.42 2.46 8.73
N PHE A 106 0.87 2.31 8.99
CA PHE A 106 1.66 1.16 8.55
C PHE A 106 1.81 0.14 9.67
N VAL A 107 2.06 -1.10 9.28
CA VAL A 107 2.33 -2.20 10.21
C VAL A 107 3.85 -2.30 10.40
N LYS A 108 4.32 -2.24 11.63
CA LYS A 108 5.73 -2.48 12.00
C LYS A 108 6.05 -3.98 12.03
N SER A 109 7.33 -4.34 11.98
CA SER A 109 7.80 -5.75 12.04
C SER A 109 7.32 -6.51 13.28
N ASN A 110 7.11 -5.82 14.39
CA ASN A 110 6.57 -6.38 15.63
C ASN A 110 5.03 -6.43 15.69
N GLY A 111 4.35 -6.14 14.57
CA GLY A 111 2.89 -6.11 14.46
C GLY A 111 2.22 -4.84 15.03
N LYS A 112 2.97 -3.94 15.67
CA LYS A 112 2.44 -2.65 16.12
C LYS A 112 2.17 -1.73 14.93
N LEU A 113 1.30 -0.76 15.13
CA LEU A 113 0.94 0.22 14.12
C LEU A 113 1.69 1.54 14.35
N VAL A 114 1.99 2.23 13.26
CA VAL A 114 2.52 3.60 13.30
C VAL A 114 1.73 4.45 12.31
N SER A 115 1.24 5.60 12.76
CA SER A 115 0.60 6.59 11.88
C SER A 115 1.62 7.22 10.94
N VAL A 116 1.22 7.52 9.71
CA VAL A 116 2.05 8.23 8.74
C VAL A 116 2.52 9.60 9.26
N THR A 117 1.70 10.26 10.10
CA THR A 117 2.03 11.54 10.72
C THR A 117 3.05 11.43 11.87
N HIS A 118 3.27 10.23 12.39
CA HIS A 118 4.21 9.96 13.48
C HIS A 118 5.46 9.18 13.04
N LEU A 119 5.58 8.88 11.75
CA LEU A 119 6.76 8.20 11.22
C LEU A 119 8.01 9.07 11.39
N LYS A 120 9.09 8.41 11.80
CA LYS A 120 10.41 9.03 11.93
C LYS A 120 11.43 8.30 11.06
N LYS A 121 12.47 9.01 10.65
CA LYS A 121 13.62 8.39 9.98
C LYS A 121 14.19 7.28 10.87
N GLY A 122 14.35 6.08 10.30
CA GLY A 122 14.80 4.88 11.00
C GLY A 122 13.68 3.97 11.51
N ASP A 123 12.40 4.37 11.43
CA ASP A 123 11.30 3.47 11.71
C ASP A 123 11.27 2.32 10.69
N SER A 124 11.03 1.08 11.18
CA SER A 124 10.88 -0.10 10.32
C SER A 124 9.40 -0.45 10.17
N VAL A 125 8.97 -0.62 8.92
CA VAL A 125 7.60 -1.01 8.57
C VAL A 125 7.61 -2.20 7.62
N LEU A 126 6.54 -3.00 7.63
CA LEU A 126 6.42 -4.13 6.71
C LEU A 126 6.21 -3.64 5.27
N ALA A 127 6.99 -4.19 4.37
CA ALA A 127 6.88 -3.95 2.94
C ALA A 127 7.08 -5.26 2.17
N PHE A 128 6.46 -5.35 1.02
CA PHE A 128 6.77 -6.32 -0.02
C PHE A 128 7.83 -5.68 -0.93
N SER A 129 8.90 -6.40 -1.18
CA SER A 129 9.93 -5.99 -2.13
C SER A 129 10.32 -7.20 -2.99
N LYS A 130 10.43 -6.99 -4.29
CA LYS A 130 10.91 -7.96 -5.26
C LYS A 130 11.98 -7.28 -6.11
N GLU A 131 12.96 -8.05 -6.60
CA GLU A 131 13.91 -7.53 -7.58
C GLU A 131 13.19 -6.86 -8.74
N ALA A 132 13.76 -5.78 -9.26
CA ALA A 132 13.14 -4.98 -10.32
C ALA A 132 12.94 -5.87 -11.56
N SER A 133 11.69 -6.17 -11.86
CA SER A 133 11.25 -6.77 -13.11
C SER A 133 10.26 -5.82 -13.78
N GLY A 134 10.29 -5.72 -15.09
CA GLY A 134 9.30 -4.98 -15.85
C GLY A 134 7.90 -5.55 -15.66
N ARG A 135 6.88 -4.73 -15.86
CA ARG A 135 5.49 -5.18 -15.92
C ARG A 135 4.80 -4.57 -17.14
N HIS A 136 4.12 -5.41 -17.89
CA HIS A 136 3.33 -5.00 -19.04
C HIS A 136 1.87 -5.37 -18.79
N PHE A 137 0.97 -4.41 -18.86
CA PHE A 137 -0.45 -4.56 -18.50
C PHE A 137 -0.68 -5.24 -17.13
N GLY A 138 0.15 -4.91 -16.12
CA GLY A 138 0.06 -5.50 -14.77
C GLY A 138 0.73 -6.86 -14.61
N MET A 139 1.09 -7.54 -15.69
CA MET A 139 1.82 -8.81 -15.69
C MET A 139 3.32 -8.60 -15.56
N GLU A 140 4.01 -9.52 -14.89
CA GLU A 140 5.46 -9.49 -14.76
C GLU A 140 6.15 -9.92 -16.06
N VAL A 141 7.16 -9.17 -16.48
CA VAL A 141 8.04 -9.50 -17.62
C VAL A 141 9.43 -9.80 -17.08
N ALA A 142 9.89 -11.03 -17.27
CA ALA A 142 11.09 -11.56 -16.60
C ALA A 142 12.41 -10.90 -17.04
N ASP A 143 12.51 -10.37 -18.24
CA ASP A 143 13.74 -9.90 -18.88
C ASP A 143 13.79 -8.38 -19.11
N GLU A 144 12.96 -7.60 -18.44
CA GLU A 144 12.89 -6.17 -18.63
C GLU A 144 13.41 -5.41 -17.40
N TYR A 145 14.43 -4.57 -17.60
CA TYR A 145 14.93 -3.66 -16.57
C TYR A 145 14.29 -2.28 -16.73
N ILE A 146 13.49 -1.86 -15.74
CA ILE A 146 12.88 -0.54 -15.69
C ILE A 146 13.44 0.22 -14.49
N LEU A 147 14.04 1.37 -14.75
CA LEU A 147 14.48 2.33 -13.73
C LEU A 147 13.53 3.53 -13.74
N GLU A 148 12.67 3.62 -12.74
CA GLU A 148 11.87 4.82 -12.46
C GLU A 148 12.65 5.72 -11.47
N LYS A 149 12.82 7.00 -11.84
CA LYS A 149 13.50 8.00 -11.02
C LYS A 149 12.51 8.98 -10.39
#